data_8483e5c88bccd179df2d304f0e1b0006
#
_entry.id   8483e5c88bccd179df2d304f0e1b0006
#
_cell.length_a   1.000
_cell.length_b   1.000
_cell.length_c   1.000
_cell.angle_alpha   90.00
_cell.angle_beta   90.00
_cell.angle_gamma   90.00
#
_symmetry.space_group_name_H-M   'P 1'
#
loop_
_entity.id
_entity.type
_entity.pdbx_description
1 polymer ?
#
loop_
_entity_poly.entity_id
_entity_poly.type
_entity_poly.pdbx_seq_one_letter_code
_entity_poly.pdbx_strand_id
1 'polypeptide(L)'
;VEVIDAVRTADLTPDPEACYRALSIRDARFDGRIFVGVTSTGIYCRPICPARTPKPENCRFFGSAAAAQEAGFRPCLRCRPETAPELATWRGTSNTVSRGLALIADGALDGDGSVDQLASRLGVGERQLRRLFDQHLGVSPIAVAQTRRVLFAKQLIHDSRLPMTEIASAAGFGSVRRFNETFQQLFKRPPSALRRKAVVALPEGSVAATG
;
A
#
# COMPACT_ATOMS: atom_id res chain seq x y z
N VAL A 1 -27.59 -25.77 9.75
CA VAL A 1 -26.88 -25.20 8.56
C VAL A 1 -26.91 -23.68 8.58
N GLU A 2 -27.47 -23.04 9.62
CA GLU A 2 -27.77 -21.59 9.68
C GLU A 2 -26.84 -20.78 10.61
N VAL A 3 -25.78 -21.36 11.17
CA VAL A 3 -24.90 -20.66 12.14
C VAL A 3 -23.58 -20.16 11.54
N ILE A 4 -23.30 -20.44 10.25
CA ILE A 4 -22.03 -20.08 9.59
C ILE A 4 -22.10 -18.71 8.89
N ASP A 5 -23.27 -18.12 8.71
CA ASP A 5 -23.44 -16.87 7.94
C ASP A 5 -23.35 -15.57 8.76
N ALA A 6 -23.33 -15.64 10.08
CA ALA A 6 -23.34 -14.45 10.95
C ALA A 6 -21.93 -13.88 11.28
N VAL A 7 -20.82 -14.55 10.87
CA VAL A 7 -19.45 -14.08 11.08
C VAL A 7 -18.94 -13.20 9.92
N ARG A 8 -19.79 -12.84 8.99
CA ARG A 8 -19.42 -12.45 7.61
C ARG A 8 -19.02 -11.00 7.36
N THR A 9 -19.12 -10.06 8.28
CA THR A 9 -18.79 -8.64 7.99
C THR A 9 -18.31 -7.82 9.18
N ALA A 10 -18.35 -8.31 10.40
CA ALA A 10 -18.02 -7.50 11.61
C ALA A 10 -16.51 -7.37 11.89
N ASP A 11 -15.67 -8.28 11.36
CA ASP A 11 -14.24 -8.36 11.75
C ASP A 11 -13.25 -7.61 10.81
N LEU A 12 -13.71 -7.05 9.70
CA LEU A 12 -12.82 -6.40 8.73
C LEU A 12 -12.67 -4.89 8.91
N THR A 13 -13.62 -4.25 9.58
CA THR A 13 -13.49 -2.84 9.96
C THR A 13 -12.95 -2.77 11.38
N PRO A 14 -11.69 -2.34 11.55
CA PRO A 14 -11.14 -2.14 12.88
C PRO A 14 -12.03 -1.18 13.66
N ASP A 15 -12.26 -1.44 14.95
CA ASP A 15 -13.03 -0.53 15.80
C ASP A 15 -12.53 0.91 15.65
N PRO A 16 -13.36 1.83 15.13
CA PRO A 16 -12.93 3.18 14.78
C PRO A 16 -12.36 3.95 15.98
N GLU A 17 -12.89 3.70 17.17
CA GLU A 17 -12.49 4.39 18.38
C GLU A 17 -11.11 3.92 18.86
N ALA A 18 -10.87 2.60 18.86
CA ALA A 18 -9.55 2.02 19.16
C ALA A 18 -8.51 2.46 18.11
N CYS A 19 -8.89 2.49 16.84
CA CYS A 19 -8.03 2.96 15.76
C CYS A 19 -7.67 4.44 15.89
N TYR A 20 -8.64 5.28 16.25
CA TYR A 20 -8.38 6.70 16.45
C TYR A 20 -7.49 6.94 17.66
N ARG A 21 -7.66 6.19 18.76
CA ARG A 21 -6.73 6.26 19.90
C ARG A 21 -5.31 5.90 19.48
N ALA A 22 -5.14 4.78 18.73
CA ALA A 22 -3.83 4.35 18.23
C ALA A 22 -3.18 5.42 17.31
N LEU A 23 -3.98 6.06 16.44
CA LEU A 23 -3.53 7.16 15.59
C LEU A 23 -3.08 8.36 16.43
N SER A 24 -3.85 8.75 17.45
CA SER A 24 -3.60 9.95 18.25
C SER A 24 -2.29 9.88 19.03
N ILE A 25 -1.95 8.69 19.53
CA ILE A 25 -0.69 8.45 20.26
C ILE A 25 0.42 7.91 19.37
N ARG A 26 0.17 7.76 18.07
CA ARG A 26 1.11 7.20 17.09
C ARG A 26 1.64 5.82 17.49
N ASP A 27 0.75 4.94 17.89
CA ASP A 27 1.09 3.62 18.39
C ASP A 27 1.70 2.74 17.28
N ALA A 28 3.01 2.47 17.40
CA ALA A 28 3.76 1.66 16.44
C ALA A 28 3.28 0.21 16.35
N ARG A 29 2.58 -0.31 17.37
CA ARG A 29 2.01 -1.68 17.35
C ARG A 29 0.92 -1.84 16.29
N PHE A 30 0.29 -0.74 15.89
CA PHE A 30 -0.73 -0.71 14.84
C PHE A 30 -0.16 -0.39 13.45
N ASP A 31 1.15 -0.12 13.36
CA ASP A 31 1.78 0.18 12.09
C ASP A 31 1.74 -1.03 11.14
N GLY A 32 1.22 -0.82 9.92
CA GLY A 32 0.91 -1.87 8.95
C GLY A 32 -0.34 -2.70 9.26
N ARG A 33 -0.93 -2.58 10.46
CA ARG A 33 -2.21 -3.26 10.82
C ARG A 33 -3.42 -2.46 10.44
N ILE A 34 -3.32 -1.13 10.53
CA ILE A 34 -4.35 -0.20 10.12
C ILE A 34 -3.75 0.90 9.24
N PHE A 35 -4.58 1.41 8.37
CA PHE A 35 -4.31 2.61 7.58
C PHE A 35 -5.46 3.59 7.77
N VAL A 36 -5.15 4.88 7.85
CA VAL A 36 -6.15 5.92 8.03
C VAL A 36 -6.30 6.74 6.77
N GLY A 37 -7.46 6.71 6.14
CA GLY A 37 -7.84 7.59 5.04
C GLY A 37 -8.40 8.89 5.58
N VAL A 38 -7.76 10.01 5.23
CA VAL A 38 -8.17 11.35 5.65
C VAL A 38 -9.05 11.97 4.58
N THR A 39 -10.35 12.04 4.83
CA THR A 39 -11.36 12.46 3.83
C THR A 39 -11.14 13.86 3.30
N SER A 40 -10.68 14.78 4.14
CA SER A 40 -10.41 16.18 3.75
C SER A 40 -9.24 16.33 2.77
N THR A 41 -8.35 15.33 2.67
CA THR A 41 -7.15 15.41 1.82
C THR A 41 -7.08 14.32 0.75
N GLY A 42 -7.90 13.28 0.84
CA GLY A 42 -7.85 12.11 -0.03
C GLY A 42 -6.55 11.29 0.14
N ILE A 43 -5.91 11.36 1.31
CA ILE A 43 -4.63 10.69 1.57
C ILE A 43 -4.82 9.61 2.62
N TYR A 44 -4.25 8.41 2.40
CA TYR A 44 -4.12 7.45 3.49
C TYR A 44 -2.72 7.44 4.08
N CYS A 45 -2.67 7.28 5.40
CA CYS A 45 -1.48 7.35 6.23
C CYS A 45 -1.32 6.10 7.09
N ARG A 46 -0.09 5.88 7.58
CA ARG A 46 0.21 4.97 8.69
C ARG A 46 -0.19 5.61 10.03
N PRO A 47 -0.48 4.85 11.09
CA PRO A 47 -0.76 5.40 12.42
C PRO A 47 0.37 6.29 12.95
N ILE A 48 1.62 5.94 12.64
CA ILE A 48 2.84 6.65 13.06
C ILE A 48 3.17 7.89 12.21
N CYS A 49 2.26 8.35 11.37
CA CYS A 49 2.50 9.49 10.50
C CYS A 49 2.87 10.74 11.32
N PRO A 50 3.99 11.46 10.98
CA PRO A 50 4.38 12.67 11.71
C PRO A 50 3.52 13.91 11.35
N ALA A 51 2.52 13.77 10.49
CA ALA A 51 1.58 14.84 10.18
C ALA A 51 0.68 15.14 11.39
N ARG A 52 0.05 16.32 11.38
CA ARG A 52 -0.97 16.64 12.37
C ARG A 52 -2.08 15.59 12.34
N THR A 53 -2.49 15.12 13.51
CA THR A 53 -3.59 14.17 13.66
C THR A 53 -4.88 14.80 13.11
N PRO A 54 -5.56 14.17 12.16
CA PRO A 54 -6.83 14.67 11.64
C PRO A 54 -7.92 14.57 12.71
N LYS A 55 -9.00 15.32 12.55
CA LYS A 55 -10.19 15.20 13.43
C LYS A 55 -10.86 13.83 13.21
N PRO A 56 -11.52 13.25 14.23
CA PRO A 56 -12.16 11.91 14.13
C PRO A 56 -13.13 11.80 12.94
N GLU A 57 -13.94 12.82 12.72
CA GLU A 57 -14.95 12.86 11.65
C GLU A 57 -14.34 12.83 10.24
N ASN A 58 -13.05 13.13 10.10
CA ASN A 58 -12.32 13.07 8.85
C ASN A 58 -11.51 11.76 8.67
N CYS A 59 -11.65 10.81 9.59
CA CYS A 59 -10.90 9.55 9.55
C CYS A 59 -11.76 8.40 9.07
N ARG A 60 -11.23 7.62 8.12
CA ARG A 60 -11.72 6.30 7.75
C ARG A 60 -10.60 5.29 7.96
N PHE A 61 -10.90 4.18 8.62
CA PHE A 61 -9.90 3.18 8.95
C PHE A 61 -10.01 1.98 8.02
N PHE A 62 -8.86 1.41 7.64
CA PHE A 62 -8.74 0.30 6.71
C PHE A 62 -7.75 -0.71 7.25
N GLY A 63 -8.03 -2.00 7.09
CA GLY A 63 -7.12 -3.08 7.46
C GLY A 63 -5.95 -3.28 6.49
N SER A 64 -5.98 -2.62 5.33
CA SER A 64 -4.91 -2.73 4.33
C SER A 64 -4.75 -1.45 3.51
N ALA A 65 -3.53 -1.24 2.99
CA ALA A 65 -3.25 -0.16 2.04
C ALA A 65 -4.07 -0.30 0.75
N ALA A 66 -4.34 -1.54 0.32
CA ALA A 66 -5.14 -1.82 -0.87
C ALA A 66 -6.60 -1.39 -0.68
N ALA A 67 -7.20 -1.68 0.48
CA ALA A 67 -8.56 -1.24 0.80
C ALA A 67 -8.66 0.30 0.86
N ALA A 68 -7.67 0.97 1.42
CA ALA A 68 -7.62 2.43 1.43
C ALA A 68 -7.50 3.01 0.01
N GLN A 69 -6.68 2.41 -0.85
CA GLN A 69 -6.49 2.86 -2.22
C GLN A 69 -7.74 2.61 -3.08
N GLU A 70 -8.39 1.46 -2.94
CA GLU A 70 -9.64 1.15 -3.63
C GLU A 70 -10.79 2.07 -3.18
N ALA A 71 -10.78 2.51 -1.93
CA ALA A 71 -11.70 3.53 -1.42
C ALA A 71 -11.37 4.96 -1.93
N GLY A 72 -10.40 5.11 -2.85
CA GLY A 72 -10.06 6.36 -3.52
C GLY A 72 -9.00 7.21 -2.83
N PHE A 73 -8.39 6.73 -1.75
CA PHE A 73 -7.30 7.46 -1.09
C PHE A 73 -5.97 7.17 -1.77
N ARG A 74 -5.10 8.18 -1.87
CA ARG A 74 -3.73 8.02 -2.34
C ARG A 74 -2.73 7.85 -1.20
N PRO A 75 -1.59 7.17 -1.42
CA PRO A 75 -0.59 6.98 -0.38
C PRO A 75 0.09 8.29 0.04
N CYS A 76 0.30 8.44 1.33
CA CYS A 76 1.02 9.57 1.92
C CYS A 76 2.48 9.59 1.46
N LEU A 77 2.97 10.79 1.11
CA LEU A 77 4.38 11.00 0.73
C LEU A 77 5.30 11.21 1.94
N ARG A 78 4.73 11.54 3.10
CA ARG A 78 5.50 11.83 4.32
C ARG A 78 5.79 10.59 5.16
N CYS A 79 4.74 9.79 5.49
CA CYS A 79 4.93 8.59 6.31
C CYS A 79 5.28 7.34 5.49
N ARG A 80 5.28 7.43 4.15
CA ARG A 80 5.72 6.37 3.25
C ARG A 80 5.06 5.00 3.58
N PRO A 81 3.76 4.81 3.24
CA PRO A 81 3.07 3.55 3.54
C PRO A 81 3.75 2.30 2.99
N GLU A 82 4.57 2.45 1.94
CA GLU A 82 5.41 1.39 1.38
C GLU A 82 6.49 0.85 2.32
N THR A 83 6.83 1.61 3.37
CA THR A 83 7.80 1.18 4.40
C THR A 83 7.10 0.64 5.65
N ALA A 84 5.78 0.48 5.62
CA ALA A 84 5.07 -0.18 6.71
C ALA A 84 5.60 -1.60 6.86
N PRO A 85 5.74 -2.12 8.09
CA PRO A 85 6.11 -3.51 8.29
C PRO A 85 5.16 -4.40 7.49
N GLU A 86 5.69 -5.29 6.66
CA GLU A 86 4.91 -6.39 6.11
C GLU A 86 4.54 -7.28 7.29
N LEU A 87 3.40 -6.97 7.86
CA LEU A 87 2.95 -7.78 8.95
C LEU A 87 2.54 -9.13 8.38
N ALA A 88 3.22 -10.14 8.86
CA ALA A 88 2.65 -11.46 9.07
C ALA A 88 1.29 -11.40 9.84
N THR A 89 0.61 -10.27 9.82
CA THR A 89 -0.70 -10.00 10.46
C THR A 89 -1.83 -10.73 9.80
N TRP A 90 -1.56 -11.28 8.67
CA TRP A 90 -2.42 -12.28 8.07
C TRP A 90 -2.32 -13.65 8.79
N ARG A 91 -1.74 -13.71 9.98
CA ARG A 91 -1.74 -14.88 10.88
C ARG A 91 -3.12 -15.22 11.43
N GLY A 92 -4.14 -15.11 10.74
CA GLY A 92 -5.52 -15.51 11.00
C GLY A 92 -6.28 -15.65 9.71
N THR A 93 -5.66 -15.26 8.58
CA THR A 93 -6.22 -15.49 7.25
C THR A 93 -6.03 -16.94 6.85
N SER A 94 -6.85 -17.40 5.92
CA SER A 94 -6.65 -18.72 5.34
C SER A 94 -5.22 -18.82 4.77
N ASN A 95 -4.59 -19.99 4.90
CA ASN A 95 -3.28 -20.27 4.34
C ASN A 95 -3.23 -19.93 2.83
N THR A 96 -4.33 -20.10 2.11
CA THR A 96 -4.46 -19.76 0.70
C THR A 96 -4.27 -18.26 0.44
N VAL A 97 -4.87 -17.37 1.28
CA VAL A 97 -4.72 -15.91 1.13
C VAL A 97 -3.28 -15.49 1.41
N SER A 98 -2.66 -16.01 2.48
CA SER A 98 -1.27 -15.69 2.81
C SER A 98 -0.30 -16.12 1.70
N ARG A 99 -0.49 -17.33 1.14
CA ARG A 99 0.28 -17.79 -0.01
C ARG A 99 0.02 -16.95 -1.26
N GLY A 100 -1.24 -16.56 -1.48
CA GLY A 100 -1.62 -15.67 -2.58
C GLY A 100 -0.95 -14.30 -2.49
N LEU A 101 -0.89 -13.70 -1.29
CA LEU A 101 -0.17 -12.46 -1.06
C LEU A 101 1.33 -12.58 -1.35
N ALA A 102 1.97 -13.68 -0.90
CA ALA A 102 3.38 -13.95 -1.20
C ALA A 102 3.61 -14.05 -2.72
N LEU A 103 2.78 -14.82 -3.44
CA LEU A 103 2.88 -14.92 -4.89
C LEU A 103 2.65 -13.57 -5.61
N ILE A 104 1.74 -12.74 -5.13
CA ILE A 104 1.54 -11.37 -5.65
C ILE A 104 2.78 -10.51 -5.35
N ALA A 105 3.36 -10.64 -4.18
CA ALA A 105 4.61 -9.96 -3.84
C ALA A 105 5.76 -10.36 -4.77
N ASP A 106 5.80 -11.63 -5.20
CA ASP A 106 6.76 -12.16 -6.18
C ASP A 106 6.39 -11.84 -7.64
N GLY A 107 5.33 -11.04 -7.88
CA GLY A 107 4.96 -10.58 -9.22
C GLY A 107 4.04 -11.52 -10.00
N ALA A 108 3.35 -12.45 -9.37
CA ALA A 108 2.46 -13.41 -10.06
C ALA A 108 1.33 -12.77 -10.88
N LEU A 109 1.00 -11.51 -10.61
CA LEU A 109 0.01 -10.73 -11.36
C LEU A 109 0.66 -9.59 -12.17
N ASP A 110 1.98 -9.57 -12.34
CA ASP A 110 2.67 -8.57 -13.15
C ASP A 110 2.66 -8.96 -14.64
N GLY A 111 2.77 -7.96 -15.51
CA GLY A 111 2.71 -8.17 -16.97
C GLY A 111 1.41 -8.86 -17.41
N ASP A 112 1.53 -10.06 -17.96
CA ASP A 112 0.42 -10.89 -18.46
C ASP A 112 -0.15 -11.86 -17.41
N GLY A 113 0.28 -11.73 -16.15
CA GLY A 113 -0.19 -12.57 -15.06
C GLY A 113 -1.70 -12.42 -14.79
N SER A 114 -2.42 -13.54 -14.65
CA SER A 114 -3.86 -13.55 -14.45
C SER A 114 -4.26 -14.12 -13.08
N VAL A 115 -5.48 -13.76 -12.65
CA VAL A 115 -6.04 -14.30 -11.39
C VAL A 115 -6.30 -15.80 -11.50
N ASP A 116 -6.63 -16.29 -12.68
CA ASP A 116 -6.82 -17.71 -12.94
C ASP A 116 -5.50 -18.49 -12.77
N GLN A 117 -4.40 -18.00 -13.31
CA GLN A 117 -3.07 -18.58 -13.12
C GLN A 117 -2.64 -18.57 -11.65
N LEU A 118 -2.91 -17.46 -10.93
CA LEU A 118 -2.65 -17.38 -9.50
C LEU A 118 -3.49 -18.39 -8.71
N ALA A 119 -4.77 -18.52 -9.04
CA ALA A 119 -5.68 -19.48 -8.42
C ALA A 119 -5.23 -20.93 -8.65
N SER A 120 -4.85 -21.26 -9.88
CA SER A 120 -4.30 -22.57 -10.26
C SER A 120 -3.04 -22.93 -9.46
N ARG A 121 -2.11 -21.98 -9.27
CA ARG A 121 -0.90 -22.15 -8.43
C ARG A 121 -1.22 -22.39 -6.96
N LEU A 122 -2.38 -21.90 -6.50
CA LEU A 122 -2.85 -22.07 -5.12
C LEU A 122 -3.72 -23.32 -4.93
N GLY A 123 -4.05 -24.03 -6.03
CA GLY A 123 -4.90 -25.21 -5.99
C GLY A 123 -6.39 -24.88 -5.71
N VAL A 124 -6.87 -23.70 -6.09
CA VAL A 124 -8.26 -23.26 -5.93
C VAL A 124 -8.82 -22.69 -7.24
N GLY A 125 -10.14 -22.61 -7.36
CA GLY A 125 -10.76 -21.91 -8.48
C GLY A 125 -10.67 -20.40 -8.34
N GLU A 126 -10.68 -19.66 -9.47
CA GLU A 126 -10.59 -18.20 -9.50
C GLU A 126 -11.69 -17.53 -8.65
N ARG A 127 -12.93 -17.99 -8.78
CA ARG A 127 -14.07 -17.47 -7.99
C ARG A 127 -13.85 -17.66 -6.48
N GLN A 128 -13.31 -18.81 -6.09
CA GLN A 128 -12.98 -19.10 -4.69
C GLN A 128 -11.87 -18.15 -4.20
N LEU A 129 -10.83 -17.95 -5.00
CA LEU A 129 -9.73 -17.04 -4.65
C LEU A 129 -10.22 -15.61 -4.46
N ARG A 130 -11.04 -15.08 -5.40
CA ARG A 130 -11.64 -13.75 -5.29
C ARG A 130 -12.47 -13.62 -4.01
N ARG A 131 -13.30 -14.63 -3.70
CA ARG A 131 -14.11 -14.64 -2.47
C ARG A 131 -13.24 -14.62 -1.21
N LEU A 132 -12.16 -15.40 -1.18
CA LEU A 132 -11.24 -15.42 -0.03
C LEU A 132 -10.55 -14.07 0.17
N PHE A 133 -10.10 -13.45 -0.92
CA PHE A 133 -9.48 -12.13 -0.85
C PHE A 133 -10.48 -11.06 -0.37
N ASP A 134 -11.69 -11.04 -0.93
CA ASP A 134 -12.74 -10.14 -0.48
C ASP A 134 -13.08 -10.37 1.00
N GLN A 135 -13.26 -11.61 1.41
CA GLN A 135 -13.60 -11.99 2.78
C GLN A 135 -12.51 -11.62 3.80
N HIS A 136 -11.22 -11.76 3.46
CA HIS A 136 -10.12 -11.56 4.39
C HIS A 136 -9.45 -10.18 4.26
N LEU A 137 -9.54 -9.54 3.10
CA LEU A 137 -8.84 -8.28 2.80
C LEU A 137 -9.80 -7.13 2.43
N GLY A 138 -11.07 -7.45 2.14
CA GLY A 138 -12.05 -6.49 1.64
C GLY A 138 -11.75 -5.99 0.24
N VAL A 139 -10.85 -6.67 -0.51
CA VAL A 139 -10.41 -6.24 -1.85
C VAL A 139 -10.05 -7.43 -2.73
N SER A 140 -10.05 -7.22 -4.04
CA SER A 140 -9.66 -8.24 -5.03
C SER A 140 -8.15 -8.48 -5.07
N PRO A 141 -7.68 -9.66 -5.57
CA PRO A 141 -6.26 -9.92 -5.83
C PRO A 141 -5.62 -8.87 -6.76
N ILE A 142 -6.37 -8.38 -7.75
CA ILE A 142 -5.92 -7.35 -8.68
C ILE A 142 -5.67 -6.02 -7.96
N ALA A 143 -6.57 -5.60 -7.06
CA ALA A 143 -6.40 -4.37 -6.28
C ALA A 143 -5.14 -4.43 -5.39
N VAL A 144 -4.89 -5.58 -4.76
CA VAL A 144 -3.65 -5.82 -4.00
C VAL A 144 -2.42 -5.65 -4.90
N ALA A 145 -2.40 -6.30 -6.07
CA ALA A 145 -1.28 -6.19 -7.00
C ALA A 145 -1.05 -4.76 -7.51
N GLN A 146 -2.13 -4.03 -7.82
CA GLN A 146 -2.04 -2.63 -8.25
C GLN A 146 -1.45 -1.73 -7.16
N THR A 147 -1.92 -1.89 -5.93
CA THR A 147 -1.40 -1.12 -4.78
C THR A 147 0.08 -1.43 -4.54
N ARG A 148 0.46 -2.71 -4.60
CA ARG A 148 1.87 -3.13 -4.49
C ARG A 148 2.74 -2.44 -5.54
N ARG A 149 2.34 -2.46 -6.82
CA ARG A 149 3.09 -1.80 -7.90
C ARG A 149 3.30 -0.31 -7.64
N VAL A 150 2.24 0.39 -7.22
CA VAL A 150 2.31 1.82 -6.90
C VAL A 150 3.26 2.08 -5.73
N LEU A 151 3.14 1.32 -4.65
CA LEU A 151 3.97 1.48 -3.46
C LEU A 151 5.43 1.17 -3.76
N PHE A 152 5.72 0.09 -4.48
CA PHE A 152 7.08 -0.30 -4.84
C PHE A 152 7.70 0.70 -5.84
N ALA A 153 6.97 1.12 -6.87
CA ALA A 153 7.44 2.18 -7.77
C ALA A 153 7.74 3.48 -7.02
N LYS A 154 6.87 3.87 -6.08
CA LYS A 154 7.07 5.06 -5.24
C LYS A 154 8.32 4.92 -4.38
N GLN A 155 8.58 3.75 -3.83
CA GLN A 155 9.82 3.46 -3.09
C GLN A 155 11.04 3.64 -3.99
N LEU A 156 11.07 3.03 -5.18
CA LEU A 156 12.17 3.16 -6.13
C LEU A 156 12.40 4.61 -6.58
N ILE A 157 11.33 5.38 -6.81
CA ILE A 157 11.42 6.81 -7.15
C ILE A 157 12.14 7.62 -6.06
N HIS A 158 11.89 7.28 -4.79
CA HIS A 158 12.47 7.99 -3.66
C HIS A 158 13.88 7.52 -3.32
N ASP A 159 14.16 6.23 -3.44
CA ASP A 159 15.35 5.60 -2.88
C ASP A 159 16.40 5.27 -3.95
N SER A 160 16.09 5.47 -5.23
CA SER A 160 17.02 5.20 -6.33
C SER A 160 17.13 6.37 -7.32
N ARG A 161 18.14 6.27 -8.20
CA ARG A 161 18.29 7.17 -9.35
C ARG A 161 17.95 6.49 -10.69
N LEU A 162 17.33 5.33 -10.64
CA LEU A 162 16.92 4.58 -11.83
C LEU A 162 16.08 5.44 -12.78
N PRO A 163 16.21 5.26 -14.10
CA PRO A 163 15.31 5.86 -15.07
C PRO A 163 13.84 5.46 -14.80
N MET A 164 12.90 6.33 -15.13
CA MET A 164 11.47 6.04 -14.91
C MET A 164 10.98 4.81 -15.68
N THR A 165 11.58 4.51 -16.82
CA THR A 165 11.31 3.30 -17.61
C THR A 165 11.70 2.03 -16.87
N GLU A 166 12.87 2.02 -16.22
CA GLU A 166 13.34 0.89 -15.41
C GLU A 166 12.49 0.73 -14.16
N ILE A 167 12.13 1.83 -13.50
CA ILE A 167 11.23 1.79 -12.34
C ILE A 167 9.86 1.22 -12.72
N ALA A 168 9.30 1.62 -13.86
CA ALA A 168 8.03 1.08 -14.34
C ALA A 168 8.10 -0.44 -14.54
N SER A 169 9.17 -0.92 -15.20
CA SER A 169 9.40 -2.35 -15.43
C SER A 169 9.62 -3.11 -14.11
N ALA A 170 10.55 -2.63 -13.26
CA ALA A 170 10.85 -3.27 -11.98
C ALA A 170 9.64 -3.33 -11.04
N ALA A 171 8.75 -2.34 -11.11
CA ALA A 171 7.53 -2.33 -10.31
C ALA A 171 6.39 -3.19 -10.88
N GLY A 172 6.60 -3.87 -12.02
CA GLY A 172 5.63 -4.79 -12.62
C GLY A 172 4.53 -4.10 -13.45
N PHE A 173 4.76 -2.87 -13.92
CA PHE A 173 3.84 -2.22 -14.87
C PHE A 173 4.06 -2.79 -16.28
N GLY A 174 2.98 -3.21 -16.95
CA GLY A 174 3.05 -3.74 -18.30
C GLY A 174 3.44 -2.71 -19.37
N SER A 175 3.44 -1.39 -19.05
CA SER A 175 3.95 -0.34 -19.93
C SER A 175 4.24 0.95 -19.16
N VAL A 176 5.17 1.76 -19.69
CA VAL A 176 5.49 3.11 -19.17
C VAL A 176 4.28 4.04 -19.24
N ARG A 177 3.44 3.88 -20.28
CA ARG A 177 2.19 4.63 -20.41
C ARG A 177 1.28 4.37 -19.21
N ARG A 178 1.01 3.10 -18.90
CA ARG A 178 0.14 2.70 -17.77
C ARG A 178 0.72 3.17 -16.42
N PHE A 179 2.04 3.10 -16.27
CA PHE A 179 2.74 3.65 -15.11
C PHE A 179 2.47 5.16 -14.94
N ASN A 180 2.67 5.95 -16.00
CA ASN A 180 2.44 7.40 -15.98
C ASN A 180 0.96 7.74 -15.71
N GLU A 181 0.03 7.06 -16.36
CA GLU A 181 -1.42 7.25 -16.18
C GLU A 181 -1.83 6.97 -14.72
N THR A 182 -1.35 5.87 -14.14
CA THR A 182 -1.64 5.51 -12.74
C THR A 182 -1.16 6.59 -11.77
N PHE A 183 0.06 7.07 -11.95
CA PHE A 183 0.61 8.13 -11.10
C PHE A 183 -0.10 9.47 -11.30
N GLN A 184 -0.45 9.82 -12.53
CA GLN A 184 -1.23 11.02 -12.82
C GLN A 184 -2.63 10.96 -12.19
N GLN A 185 -3.28 9.80 -12.20
CA GLN A 185 -4.58 9.61 -11.57
C GLN A 185 -4.50 9.74 -10.05
N LEU A 186 -3.53 9.09 -9.42
CA LEU A 186 -3.39 9.04 -7.96
C LEU A 186 -2.81 10.32 -7.37
N PHE A 187 -1.76 10.86 -7.98
CA PHE A 187 -0.99 11.97 -7.40
C PHE A 187 -1.24 13.30 -8.11
N LYS A 188 -2.02 13.32 -9.21
CA LYS A 188 -2.28 14.49 -10.06
C LYS A 188 -1.00 15.12 -10.62
N ARG A 189 0.06 14.31 -10.77
CA ARG A 189 1.35 14.71 -11.31
C ARG A 189 2.14 13.49 -11.81
N PRO A 190 3.10 13.68 -12.74
CA PRO A 190 3.89 12.58 -13.28
C PRO A 190 4.80 11.96 -12.21
N PRO A 191 5.23 10.70 -12.38
CA PRO A 191 6.11 10.00 -11.44
C PRO A 191 7.42 10.75 -11.17
N SER A 192 8.00 11.37 -12.20
CA SER A 192 9.25 12.15 -12.08
C SER A 192 9.15 13.32 -11.10
N ALA A 193 7.97 13.93 -10.97
CA ALA A 193 7.73 15.01 -10.01
C ALA A 193 7.68 14.54 -8.54
N LEU A 194 7.64 13.22 -8.31
CA LEU A 194 7.72 12.64 -6.96
C LEU A 194 9.16 12.42 -6.50
N ARG A 195 10.13 12.44 -7.42
CA ARG A 195 11.55 12.28 -7.09
C ARG A 195 12.00 13.47 -6.26
N ARG A 196 12.61 13.21 -5.10
CA ARG A 196 13.23 14.26 -4.30
C ARG A 196 14.37 14.88 -5.11
N LYS A 197 14.42 16.21 -5.20
CA LYS A 197 15.62 16.89 -5.67
C LYS A 197 16.76 16.49 -4.72
N ALA A 198 17.89 16.03 -5.27
CA ALA A 198 19.08 15.79 -4.48
C ALA A 198 19.36 17.08 -3.68
N VAL A 199 19.42 16.97 -2.36
CA VAL A 199 20.02 18.05 -1.56
C VAL A 199 21.46 18.10 -2.03
N VAL A 200 21.82 19.17 -2.73
CA VAL A 200 23.22 19.44 -3.10
C VAL A 200 23.94 19.55 -1.76
N ALA A 201 24.79 18.56 -1.44
CA ALA A 201 25.69 18.68 -0.31
C ALA A 201 26.50 19.95 -0.57
N LEU A 202 26.39 20.92 0.33
CA LEU A 202 27.28 22.08 0.32
C LEU A 202 28.70 21.54 0.36
N PRO A 203 29.61 22.03 -0.47
CA PRO A 203 31.01 21.63 -0.38
C PRO A 203 31.48 21.94 1.04
N GLU A 204 32.01 20.94 1.72
CA GLU A 204 32.67 21.12 3.02
C GLU A 204 33.73 22.21 2.82
N GLY A 205 33.58 23.28 3.60
CA GLY A 205 34.43 24.45 3.49
C GLY A 205 35.91 24.07 3.64
N SER A 206 36.73 24.48 2.69
CA SER A 206 38.16 24.46 2.80
C SER A 206 38.55 25.23 4.07
N VAL A 207 39.04 24.50 5.07
CA VAL A 207 39.72 25.12 6.21
C VAL A 207 41.00 25.76 5.63
N ALA A 208 40.98 27.07 5.45
CA ALA A 208 42.17 27.83 5.14
C ALA A 208 43.11 27.72 6.34
N ALA A 209 44.20 26.98 6.17
CA ALA A 209 45.32 27.02 7.06
C ALA A 209 45.97 28.42 6.93
N THR A 210 45.78 29.22 7.98
CA THR A 210 46.55 30.45 8.15
C THR A 210 47.74 30.11 9.02
N GLY A 211 48.94 30.25 8.43
CA GLY A 211 50.21 30.12 9.11
C GLY A 211 50.54 31.27 10.08
#